data_83fcccdfa19ef015a5d923fdb00faf11
#
_entry.id   83fcccdfa19ef015a5d923fdb00faf11
#
_cell.length_a   1.000
_cell.length_b   1.000
_cell.length_c   1.000
_cell.angle_alpha   90.00
_cell.angle_beta   90.00
_cell.angle_gamma   90.00
#
_symmetry.space_group_name_H-M   'P 1'
#
loop_
_entity.id
_entity.type
_entity.pdbx_description
1 polymer ?
#
loop_
_entity_poly.entity_id
_entity_poly.type
_entity_poly.pdbx_seq_one_letter_code
_entity_poly.pdbx_strand_id
1 'polypeptide(L)'
;MRFAVLSDVHGNSLALDAVLEDIARQGVEATLCLGDNVSGPVDPRGAIERIMALGSGNVRGNHDRWTVDLSLKGAGQVDAFARAQLTVDQIDWLAGLPQTAVHADTVLLCHGTPQDDETPWLDNFYSGRTTTLPSEAQVAAAADNLAHEVTLCGHTHVARSVRLRDGRLIVNPGSVGMQLMHGSPDARYAIVERRASGWHTQLMAVPYDHNAAARMAADNGFPQWADSLTNGWVGPESLA
;
A
#
# COMPACT_ATOMS: atom_id res chain seq x y z
N MET A 1 2.48 22.18 4.14
CA MET A 1 2.75 20.74 4.21
C MET A 1 1.98 20.07 3.11
N ARG A 2 2.68 19.37 2.22
CA ARG A 2 2.13 18.62 1.08
C ARG A 2 3.02 17.40 0.85
N PHE A 3 2.47 16.21 0.86
CA PHE A 3 3.22 14.96 0.72
C PHE A 3 2.48 13.93 -0.10
N ALA A 4 3.23 13.00 -0.70
CA ALA A 4 2.70 11.84 -1.39
C ALA A 4 2.62 10.65 -0.43
N VAL A 5 1.65 9.77 -0.66
CA VAL A 5 1.42 8.55 0.13
C VAL A 5 1.31 7.37 -0.80
N LEU A 6 2.17 6.37 -0.60
CA LEU A 6 2.21 5.08 -1.29
C LEU A 6 1.76 3.99 -0.33
N SER A 7 1.25 2.90 -0.86
CA SER A 7 0.99 1.65 -0.14
C SER A 7 0.97 0.47 -1.09
N ASP A 8 1.18 -0.73 -0.56
CA ASP A 8 0.89 -1.98 -1.25
C ASP A 8 1.60 -2.05 -2.62
N VAL A 9 2.93 -1.88 -2.59
CA VAL A 9 3.80 -1.89 -3.79
C VAL A 9 3.92 -3.29 -4.37
N HIS A 10 3.88 -4.32 -3.51
CA HIS A 10 3.89 -5.73 -3.91
C HIS A 10 4.95 -6.05 -4.98
N GLY A 11 6.17 -5.57 -4.76
CA GLY A 11 7.30 -5.86 -5.65
C GLY A 11 7.12 -5.39 -7.10
N ASN A 12 6.16 -4.53 -7.40
CA ASN A 12 5.93 -4.03 -8.76
C ASN A 12 6.75 -2.76 -9.02
N SER A 13 8.03 -2.96 -9.36
CA SER A 13 8.95 -1.86 -9.63
C SER A 13 8.53 -0.99 -10.82
N LEU A 14 7.86 -1.56 -11.82
CA LEU A 14 7.39 -0.81 -13.00
C LEU A 14 6.27 0.17 -12.63
N ALA A 15 5.32 -0.28 -11.82
CA ALA A 15 4.26 0.58 -11.30
C ALA A 15 4.83 1.66 -10.36
N LEU A 16 5.78 1.27 -9.50
CA LEU A 16 6.44 2.19 -8.57
C LEU A 16 7.24 3.26 -9.32
N ASP A 17 7.98 2.92 -10.38
CA ASP A 17 8.70 3.89 -11.20
C ASP A 17 7.75 4.92 -11.80
N ALA A 18 6.65 4.48 -12.39
CA ALA A 18 5.64 5.39 -12.97
C ALA A 18 5.06 6.34 -11.91
N VAL A 19 4.77 5.82 -10.71
CA VAL A 19 4.25 6.63 -9.60
C VAL A 19 5.30 7.62 -9.10
N LEU A 20 6.55 7.20 -8.90
CA LEU A 20 7.63 8.10 -8.44
C LEU A 20 7.93 9.20 -9.48
N GLU A 21 7.87 8.88 -10.76
CA GLU A 21 8.00 9.87 -11.84
C GLU A 21 6.85 10.88 -11.82
N ASP A 22 5.60 10.44 -11.56
CA ASP A 22 4.48 11.36 -11.40
C ASP A 22 4.61 12.22 -10.15
N ILE A 23 4.99 11.64 -9.01
CA ILE A 23 5.24 12.36 -7.74
C ILE A 23 6.29 13.46 -7.91
N ALA A 24 7.35 13.21 -8.69
CA ALA A 24 8.39 14.21 -8.93
C ALA A 24 7.85 15.51 -9.57
N ARG A 25 6.71 15.43 -10.27
CA ARG A 25 6.02 16.58 -10.88
C ARG A 25 5.04 17.29 -9.93
N GLN A 26 4.74 16.68 -8.77
CA GLN A 26 3.68 17.17 -7.86
C GLN A 26 4.16 18.22 -6.84
N GLY A 27 5.45 18.46 -6.71
CA GLY A 27 5.98 19.45 -5.76
C GLY A 27 5.69 19.11 -4.31
N VAL A 28 5.83 17.83 -3.93
CA VAL A 28 5.67 17.34 -2.56
C VAL A 28 6.94 17.50 -1.75
N GLU A 29 6.79 17.67 -0.44
CA GLU A 29 7.89 17.81 0.52
C GLU A 29 8.45 16.45 0.99
N ALA A 30 7.61 15.40 0.92
CA ALA A 30 7.96 14.04 1.32
C ALA A 30 7.13 13.01 0.57
N THR A 31 7.64 11.77 0.53
CA THR A 31 6.89 10.58 0.09
C THR A 31 6.89 9.57 1.22
N LEU A 32 5.70 9.15 1.65
CA LEU A 32 5.47 8.22 2.76
C LEU A 32 5.00 6.88 2.20
N CYS A 33 5.45 5.76 2.78
CA CYS A 33 5.06 4.42 2.36
C CYS A 33 4.44 3.63 3.51
N LEU A 34 3.27 3.03 3.26
CA LEU A 34 2.45 2.39 4.28
C LEU A 34 2.63 0.87 4.36
N GLY A 35 3.68 0.33 3.74
CA GLY A 35 3.99 -1.10 3.83
C GLY A 35 3.53 -1.93 2.63
N ASP A 36 3.70 -3.24 2.75
CA ASP A 36 3.57 -4.26 1.71
C ASP A 36 4.43 -3.93 0.49
N ASN A 37 5.73 -3.79 0.78
CA ASN A 37 6.70 -3.25 -0.16
C ASN A 37 7.11 -4.25 -1.23
N VAL A 38 7.30 -5.53 -0.88
CA VAL A 38 8.05 -6.48 -1.71
C VAL A 38 7.29 -7.74 -2.11
N SER A 39 6.29 -8.17 -1.34
CA SER A 39 5.58 -9.42 -1.56
C SER A 39 4.74 -9.39 -2.84
N GLY A 40 5.33 -9.82 -3.93
CA GLY A 40 4.70 -9.89 -5.24
C GLY A 40 5.65 -10.44 -6.29
N PRO A 41 5.15 -10.90 -7.44
CA PRO A 41 5.93 -11.71 -8.37
C PRO A 41 6.67 -10.91 -9.46
N VAL A 42 6.63 -9.57 -9.46
CA VAL A 42 7.20 -8.79 -10.57
C VAL A 42 8.69 -8.58 -10.38
N ASP A 43 9.10 -7.73 -9.45
CA ASP A 43 10.51 -7.37 -9.18
C ASP A 43 10.67 -6.88 -7.73
N PRO A 44 10.64 -7.79 -6.74
CA PRO A 44 10.80 -7.43 -5.32
C PRO A 44 12.06 -6.65 -5.01
N ARG A 45 13.19 -7.04 -5.63
CA ARG A 45 14.48 -6.37 -5.42
C ARG A 45 14.48 -4.94 -5.93
N GLY A 46 14.02 -4.71 -7.15
CA GLY A 46 13.94 -3.36 -7.71
C GLY A 46 12.97 -2.47 -6.92
N ALA A 47 11.87 -3.03 -6.42
CA ALA A 47 10.92 -2.29 -5.59
C ALA A 47 11.55 -1.84 -4.27
N ILE A 48 12.19 -2.75 -3.51
CA ILE A 48 12.79 -2.38 -2.21
C ILE A 48 13.93 -1.37 -2.35
N GLU A 49 14.76 -1.46 -3.41
CA GLU A 49 15.83 -0.50 -3.66
C GLU A 49 15.28 0.92 -3.80
N ARG A 50 14.15 1.08 -4.47
CA ARG A 50 13.46 2.38 -4.64
C ARG A 50 12.84 2.87 -3.34
N ILE A 51 12.18 1.98 -2.59
CA ILE A 51 11.55 2.34 -1.31
C ILE A 51 12.61 2.76 -0.27
N MET A 52 13.72 2.02 -0.17
CA MET A 52 14.83 2.40 0.70
C MET A 52 15.41 3.77 0.34
N ALA A 53 15.47 4.10 -0.96
CA ALA A 53 15.95 5.39 -1.43
C ALA A 53 15.02 6.58 -1.09
N LEU A 54 13.76 6.35 -0.76
CA LEU A 54 12.84 7.40 -0.31
C LEU A 54 13.20 7.93 1.10
N GLY A 55 13.97 7.17 1.88
CA GLY A 55 14.42 7.57 3.20
C GLY A 55 13.37 7.34 4.30
N SER A 56 12.97 8.38 5.02
CA SER A 56 12.09 8.27 6.19
C SER A 56 10.60 8.24 5.83
N GLY A 57 9.77 7.78 6.80
CA GLY A 57 8.32 7.80 6.65
C GLY A 57 7.76 6.50 6.10
N ASN A 58 8.40 5.36 6.44
CA ASN A 58 7.95 4.04 6.05
C ASN A 58 7.45 3.27 7.28
N VAL A 59 6.35 2.54 7.13
CA VAL A 59 5.87 1.53 8.10
C VAL A 59 5.83 0.17 7.41
N ARG A 60 5.81 -0.91 8.20
CA ARG A 60 5.66 -2.26 7.64
C ARG A 60 4.20 -2.61 7.43
N GLY A 61 3.92 -3.43 6.41
CA GLY A 61 2.67 -4.16 6.27
C GLY A 61 2.79 -5.62 6.74
N ASN A 62 1.67 -6.35 6.65
CA ASN A 62 1.62 -7.77 7.01
C ASN A 62 2.51 -8.63 6.08
N HIS A 63 2.53 -8.34 4.80
CA HIS A 63 3.37 -9.06 3.84
C HIS A 63 4.87 -8.76 4.02
N ASP A 64 5.25 -7.57 4.47
CA ASP A 64 6.65 -7.30 4.82
C ASP A 64 7.08 -8.19 6.00
N ARG A 65 6.24 -8.31 7.02
CA ARG A 65 6.46 -9.18 8.18
C ARG A 65 6.50 -10.66 7.80
N TRP A 66 5.60 -11.10 6.91
CA TRP A 66 5.58 -12.48 6.40
C TRP A 66 6.79 -12.77 5.52
N THR A 67 7.26 -11.81 4.71
CA THR A 67 8.50 -11.94 3.95
C THR A 67 9.73 -12.10 4.87
N VAL A 68 9.76 -11.40 6.00
CA VAL A 68 10.83 -11.52 7.00
C VAL A 68 10.77 -12.86 7.72
N ASP A 69 9.60 -13.36 8.06
CA ASP A 69 9.43 -14.65 8.76
C ASP A 69 8.36 -15.52 8.09
N LEU A 70 8.83 -16.43 7.24
CA LEU A 70 7.96 -17.35 6.49
C LEU A 70 7.28 -18.41 7.37
N SER A 71 7.59 -18.49 8.66
CA SER A 71 6.93 -19.41 9.60
C SER A 71 5.59 -18.86 10.13
N LEU A 72 5.33 -17.58 9.90
CA LEU A 72 4.10 -16.92 10.33
C LEU A 72 2.89 -17.43 9.55
N LYS A 73 1.75 -17.53 10.25
CA LYS A 73 0.47 -17.85 9.63
C LYS A 73 0.08 -16.70 8.70
N GLY A 74 -0.13 -17.00 7.45
CA GLY A 74 -0.44 -16.02 6.40
C GLY A 74 0.66 -15.90 5.35
N ALA A 75 1.92 -16.22 5.69
CA ALA A 75 3.00 -16.27 4.71
C ALA A 75 2.69 -17.27 3.59
N GLY A 76 2.86 -16.82 2.35
CA GLY A 76 2.54 -17.57 1.15
C GLY A 76 3.71 -17.71 0.17
N GLN A 77 3.39 -18.21 -1.02
CA GLN A 77 4.39 -18.44 -2.06
C GLN A 77 5.02 -17.13 -2.57
N VAL A 78 4.24 -16.05 -2.66
CA VAL A 78 4.73 -14.75 -3.10
C VAL A 78 5.69 -14.12 -2.08
N ASP A 79 5.46 -14.34 -0.76
CA ASP A 79 6.38 -13.88 0.29
C ASP A 79 7.70 -14.64 0.23
N ALA A 80 7.63 -15.97 0.03
CA ALA A 80 8.81 -16.82 -0.14
C ALA A 80 9.61 -16.46 -1.40
N PHE A 81 8.92 -16.19 -2.51
CA PHE A 81 9.54 -15.71 -3.74
C PHE A 81 10.23 -14.36 -3.52
N ALA A 82 9.53 -13.40 -2.93
CA ALA A 82 10.10 -12.09 -2.64
C ALA A 82 11.34 -12.21 -1.76
N ARG A 83 11.26 -12.96 -0.65
CA ARG A 83 12.39 -13.19 0.25
C ARG A 83 13.61 -13.76 -0.47
N ALA A 84 13.42 -14.69 -1.40
CA ALA A 84 14.52 -15.30 -2.16
C ALA A 84 15.25 -14.31 -3.10
N GLN A 85 14.61 -13.20 -3.45
CA GLN A 85 15.19 -12.14 -4.28
C GLN A 85 15.96 -11.08 -3.48
N LEU A 86 15.76 -11.01 -2.16
CA LEU A 86 16.32 -9.96 -1.31
C LEU A 86 17.69 -10.35 -0.76
N THR A 87 18.52 -9.34 -0.54
CA THR A 87 19.76 -9.47 0.23
C THR A 87 19.47 -9.51 1.74
N VAL A 88 20.45 -9.94 2.52
CA VAL A 88 20.33 -9.94 4.01
C VAL A 88 20.07 -8.52 4.52
N ASP A 89 20.79 -7.52 4.02
CA ASP A 89 20.62 -6.12 4.43
C ASP A 89 19.21 -5.58 4.11
N GLN A 90 18.60 -6.01 3.00
CA GLN A 90 17.22 -5.65 2.64
C GLN A 90 16.20 -6.32 3.55
N ILE A 91 16.42 -7.59 3.92
CA ILE A 91 15.58 -8.29 4.90
C ILE A 91 15.69 -7.63 6.28
N ASP A 92 16.90 -7.29 6.71
CA ASP A 92 17.13 -6.60 7.98
C ASP A 92 16.47 -5.21 8.00
N TRP A 93 16.50 -4.51 6.87
CA TRP A 93 15.79 -3.23 6.72
C TRP A 93 14.27 -3.39 6.87
N LEU A 94 13.66 -4.39 6.19
CA LEU A 94 12.23 -4.71 6.34
C LEU A 94 11.87 -5.06 7.79
N ALA A 95 12.71 -5.88 8.44
CA ALA A 95 12.53 -6.26 9.84
C ALA A 95 12.58 -5.08 10.80
N GLY A 96 13.34 -4.04 10.44
CA GLY A 96 13.48 -2.80 11.21
C GLY A 96 12.34 -1.80 11.03
N LEU A 97 11.43 -2.00 10.08
CA LEU A 97 10.31 -1.08 9.87
C LEU A 97 9.33 -1.11 11.06
N PRO A 98 8.90 0.07 11.55
CA PRO A 98 7.91 0.15 12.63
C PRO A 98 6.52 -0.24 12.11
N GLN A 99 5.65 -0.69 13.02
CA GLN A 99 4.23 -0.94 12.72
C GLN A 99 3.47 0.35 12.47
N THR A 100 3.79 1.41 13.21
CA THR A 100 3.21 2.75 13.07
C THR A 100 4.31 3.79 13.15
N ALA A 101 4.09 4.94 12.51
CA ALA A 101 4.97 6.10 12.60
C ALA A 101 4.15 7.39 12.63
N VAL A 102 4.76 8.49 13.06
CA VAL A 102 4.14 9.81 13.04
C VAL A 102 4.97 10.75 12.18
N HIS A 103 4.33 11.38 11.20
CA HIS A 103 4.94 12.38 10.35
C HIS A 103 4.49 13.78 10.79
N ALA A 104 5.47 14.66 11.00
CA ALA A 104 5.24 16.07 11.35
C ALA A 104 4.23 16.28 12.51
N ASP A 105 4.28 15.42 13.53
CA ASP A 105 3.50 15.44 14.78
C ASP A 105 1.97 15.31 14.62
N THR A 106 1.44 15.33 13.40
CA THR A 106 -0.01 15.41 13.15
C THR A 106 -0.57 14.30 12.25
N VAL A 107 0.29 13.52 11.58
CA VAL A 107 -0.10 12.50 10.63
C VAL A 107 0.37 11.14 11.13
N LEU A 108 -0.57 10.26 11.50
CA LEU A 108 -0.28 8.89 11.88
C LEU A 108 -0.23 8.01 10.62
N LEU A 109 0.77 7.13 10.54
CA LEU A 109 0.93 6.10 9.52
C LEU A 109 0.70 4.72 10.15
N CYS A 110 -0.08 3.89 9.50
CA CYS A 110 -0.23 2.46 9.78
C CYS A 110 -0.45 1.72 8.46
N HIS A 111 -0.44 0.38 8.48
CA HIS A 111 -0.78 -0.40 7.29
C HIS A 111 -2.26 -0.78 7.28
N GLY A 112 -2.73 -1.59 8.20
CA GLY A 112 -4.15 -1.93 8.38
C GLY A 112 -4.87 -0.89 9.23
N THR A 113 -4.98 -1.16 10.53
CA THR A 113 -5.45 -0.19 11.53
C THR A 113 -4.29 0.27 12.41
N PRO A 114 -4.47 1.31 13.24
CA PRO A 114 -3.44 1.68 14.22
C PRO A 114 -3.06 0.58 15.21
N GLN A 115 -3.93 -0.42 15.40
CA GLN A 115 -3.75 -1.52 16.34
C GLN A 115 -3.00 -2.71 15.73
N ASP A 116 -3.21 -2.99 14.46
CA ASP A 116 -2.57 -4.12 13.75
C ASP A 116 -2.48 -3.90 12.24
N ASP A 117 -1.65 -4.72 11.57
CA ASP A 117 -1.36 -4.61 10.14
C ASP A 117 -2.23 -5.52 9.25
N GLU A 118 -3.17 -6.30 9.80
CA GLU A 118 -4.02 -7.24 9.05
C GLU A 118 -5.51 -6.84 9.03
N THR A 119 -5.97 -5.97 9.93
CA THR A 119 -7.37 -5.59 10.01
C THR A 119 -7.73 -4.55 8.93
N PRO A 120 -8.65 -4.86 8.00
CA PRO A 120 -9.17 -3.87 7.05
C PRO A 120 -9.86 -2.71 7.78
N TRP A 121 -9.69 -1.48 7.31
CA TRP A 121 -10.26 -0.32 7.99
C TRP A 121 -11.38 0.39 7.22
N LEU A 122 -11.07 0.87 6.01
CA LEU A 122 -12.03 1.67 5.24
C LEU A 122 -12.96 0.84 4.36
N ASP A 123 -12.57 -0.40 4.10
CA ASP A 123 -13.31 -1.33 3.27
C ASP A 123 -13.31 -2.69 3.96
N ASN A 124 -14.49 -3.31 4.07
CA ASN A 124 -14.58 -4.66 4.58
C ASN A 124 -14.34 -5.64 3.42
N PHE A 125 -13.22 -6.32 3.42
CA PHE A 125 -13.03 -7.46 2.53
C PHE A 125 -14.07 -8.50 2.82
N TYR A 126 -14.84 -8.81 1.80
CA TYR A 126 -15.85 -9.83 1.94
C TYR A 126 -15.50 -11.05 1.10
N SER A 127 -15.64 -12.22 1.71
CA SER A 127 -15.44 -13.56 1.20
C SER A 127 -15.84 -13.74 -0.28
N GLY A 128 -15.03 -13.21 -1.19
CA GLY A 128 -14.99 -13.60 -2.59
C GLY A 128 -15.99 -12.95 -3.55
N ARG A 129 -16.89 -12.03 -3.14
CA ARG A 129 -17.86 -11.46 -4.09
C ARG A 129 -18.15 -9.97 -4.00
N THR A 130 -18.03 -9.35 -2.83
CA THR A 130 -18.33 -7.92 -2.66
C THR A 130 -17.47 -7.31 -1.56
N THR A 131 -17.05 -6.07 -1.79
CA THR A 131 -16.50 -5.20 -0.74
C THR A 131 -17.64 -4.35 -0.21
N THR A 132 -17.83 -4.32 1.11
CA THR A 132 -18.82 -3.46 1.76
C THR A 132 -18.15 -2.30 2.46
N LEU A 133 -18.85 -1.17 2.54
CA LEU A 133 -18.34 0.01 3.25
C LEU A 133 -18.72 -0.08 4.73
N PRO A 134 -17.77 0.12 5.66
CA PRO A 134 -18.08 0.22 7.08
C PRO A 134 -18.91 1.49 7.37
N SER A 135 -19.69 1.44 8.43
CA SER A 135 -20.35 2.62 8.98
C SER A 135 -19.33 3.59 9.59
N GLU A 136 -19.70 4.88 9.74
CA GLU A 136 -18.85 5.85 10.42
C GLU A 136 -18.43 5.39 11.82
N ALA A 137 -19.34 4.77 12.57
CA ALA A 137 -19.05 4.25 13.91
C ALA A 137 -17.96 3.17 13.90
N GLN A 138 -17.95 2.27 12.89
CA GLN A 138 -16.89 1.26 12.73
C GLN A 138 -15.55 1.91 12.36
N VAL A 139 -15.55 2.88 11.44
CA VAL A 139 -14.32 3.61 11.09
C VAL A 139 -13.79 4.39 12.29
N ALA A 140 -14.67 5.08 13.04
CA ALA A 140 -14.30 5.85 14.20
C ALA A 140 -13.75 5.00 15.35
N ALA A 141 -14.27 3.77 15.53
CA ALA A 141 -13.83 2.86 16.60
C ALA A 141 -12.35 2.50 16.47
N ALA A 142 -11.82 2.26 15.25
CA ALA A 142 -10.41 2.00 15.04
C ALA A 142 -9.53 3.26 15.21
N ALA A 143 -10.13 4.45 15.11
CA ALA A 143 -9.49 5.74 15.36
C ALA A 143 -9.71 6.25 16.81
N ASP A 144 -10.32 5.45 17.69
CA ASP A 144 -10.57 5.85 19.06
C ASP A 144 -9.26 6.13 19.81
N ASN A 145 -9.28 7.19 20.65
CA ASN A 145 -8.11 7.68 21.38
C ASN A 145 -6.94 8.22 20.55
N LEU A 146 -7.07 8.37 19.21
CA LEU A 146 -6.04 9.01 18.40
C LEU A 146 -6.21 10.54 18.42
N ALA A 147 -5.11 11.23 18.72
CA ALA A 147 -5.05 12.69 18.70
C ALA A 147 -4.71 13.28 17.33
N HIS A 148 -4.38 12.43 16.34
CA HIS A 148 -3.88 12.86 15.03
C HIS A 148 -4.99 13.36 14.13
N GLU A 149 -4.77 14.49 13.45
CA GLU A 149 -5.73 15.08 12.52
C GLU A 149 -5.91 14.23 11.25
N VAL A 150 -4.84 13.52 10.85
CA VAL A 150 -4.81 12.63 9.69
C VAL A 150 -4.27 11.28 10.09
N THR A 151 -4.90 10.21 9.60
CA THR A 151 -4.35 8.86 9.65
C THR A 151 -4.30 8.27 8.25
N LEU A 152 -3.15 7.69 7.91
CA LEU A 152 -2.90 7.04 6.62
C LEU A 152 -2.89 5.54 6.85
N CYS A 153 -3.65 4.80 6.02
CA CYS A 153 -3.71 3.33 6.03
C CYS A 153 -3.63 2.77 4.62
N GLY A 154 -3.34 1.49 4.47
CA GLY A 154 -3.26 0.73 3.22
C GLY A 154 -4.08 -0.55 3.27
N HIS A 155 -3.42 -1.70 2.97
CA HIS A 155 -3.88 -3.06 3.17
C HIS A 155 -5.07 -3.49 2.28
N THR A 156 -6.10 -2.67 2.12
CA THR A 156 -7.29 -3.04 1.36
C THR A 156 -7.15 -2.82 -0.14
N HIS A 157 -6.07 -2.19 -0.59
CA HIS A 157 -5.79 -1.81 -1.99
C HIS A 157 -6.85 -0.92 -2.66
N VAL A 158 -7.87 -0.47 -1.92
CA VAL A 158 -8.95 0.34 -2.44
C VAL A 158 -8.74 1.80 -2.06
N ALA A 159 -8.48 2.64 -3.06
CA ALA A 159 -8.22 4.07 -2.84
C ALA A 159 -9.48 4.76 -2.26
N ARG A 160 -9.35 5.30 -1.06
CA ARG A 160 -10.46 5.93 -0.35
C ARG A 160 -10.02 6.99 0.65
N SER A 161 -10.83 8.03 0.79
CA SER A 161 -10.66 9.08 1.80
C SER A 161 -11.95 9.25 2.57
N VAL A 162 -11.89 9.22 3.90
CA VAL A 162 -13.04 9.33 4.80
C VAL A 162 -12.78 10.45 5.80
N ARG A 163 -13.72 11.38 5.91
CA ARG A 163 -13.71 12.42 6.95
C ARG A 163 -14.77 12.08 8.00
N LEU A 164 -14.33 11.91 9.24
CA LEU A 164 -15.23 11.74 10.38
C LEU A 164 -15.93 13.06 10.74
N ARG A 165 -17.05 12.99 11.45
CA ARG A 165 -17.79 14.17 11.90
C ARG A 165 -17.02 15.07 12.86
N ASP A 166 -16.03 14.52 13.55
CA ASP A 166 -15.11 15.29 14.41
C ASP A 166 -13.99 16.02 13.64
N GLY A 167 -13.95 15.86 12.30
CA GLY A 167 -13.01 16.51 11.39
C GLY A 167 -11.77 15.69 11.05
N ARG A 168 -11.47 14.59 11.75
CA ARG A 168 -10.33 13.73 11.44
C ARG A 168 -10.45 13.13 10.03
N LEU A 169 -9.34 13.03 9.34
CA LEU A 169 -9.26 12.53 7.98
C LEU A 169 -8.50 11.18 7.97
N ILE A 170 -9.09 10.16 7.36
CA ILE A 170 -8.46 8.85 7.17
C ILE A 170 -8.32 8.61 5.67
N VAL A 171 -7.12 8.22 5.23
CA VAL A 171 -6.79 8.08 3.80
C VAL A 171 -6.14 6.73 3.55
N ASN A 172 -6.73 5.97 2.63
CA ASN A 172 -6.09 4.85 1.97
C ASN A 172 -5.74 5.28 0.54
N PRO A 173 -4.47 5.28 0.13
CA PRO A 173 -4.07 5.71 -1.22
C PRO A 173 -4.44 4.68 -2.31
N GLY A 174 -4.86 3.47 -1.92
CA GLY A 174 -4.93 2.31 -2.79
C GLY A 174 -3.56 1.65 -2.95
N SER A 175 -3.44 0.71 -3.86
CA SER A 175 -2.21 -0.03 -4.11
C SER A 175 -1.43 0.55 -5.30
N VAL A 176 -0.11 0.61 -5.16
CA VAL A 176 0.79 0.90 -6.28
C VAL A 176 0.88 -0.30 -7.22
N GLY A 177 1.09 -1.51 -6.67
CA GLY A 177 1.50 -2.66 -7.46
C GLY A 177 0.45 -3.72 -7.72
N MET A 178 -0.63 -3.74 -6.94
CA MET A 178 -1.67 -4.77 -7.02
C MET A 178 -3.05 -4.18 -6.80
N GLN A 179 -3.76 -3.86 -7.88
CA GLN A 179 -5.05 -3.22 -7.79
C GLN A 179 -6.19 -4.21 -7.47
N LEU A 180 -7.03 -3.85 -6.49
CA LEU A 180 -8.30 -4.53 -6.23
C LEU A 180 -9.51 -3.68 -6.66
N MET A 181 -9.28 -2.66 -7.46
CA MET A 181 -10.34 -1.87 -8.08
C MET A 181 -10.68 -2.46 -9.44
N HIS A 182 -11.69 -3.30 -9.48
CA HIS A 182 -12.08 -4.06 -10.66
C HIS A 182 -12.15 -3.23 -11.94
N GLY A 183 -11.46 -3.69 -12.99
CA GLY A 183 -11.39 -3.01 -14.28
C GLY A 183 -10.51 -1.75 -14.31
N SER A 184 -9.68 -1.53 -13.29
CA SER A 184 -8.84 -0.33 -13.17
C SER A 184 -7.42 -0.69 -12.71
N PRO A 185 -6.54 -1.17 -13.61
CA PRO A 185 -5.22 -1.69 -13.26
C PRO A 185 -4.15 -0.62 -12.98
N ASP A 186 -4.45 0.67 -13.18
CA ASP A 186 -3.49 1.75 -12.99
C ASP A 186 -3.02 1.84 -11.54
N ALA A 187 -1.73 2.11 -11.35
CA ALA A 187 -1.12 2.28 -10.03
C ALA A 187 -1.77 3.43 -9.26
N ARG A 188 -1.98 3.24 -7.95
CA ARG A 188 -2.64 4.22 -7.09
C ARG A 188 -1.66 4.81 -6.08
N TYR A 189 -1.85 6.10 -5.81
CA TYR A 189 -1.22 6.81 -4.71
C TYR A 189 -2.10 8.01 -4.30
N ALA A 190 -1.75 8.71 -3.23
CA ALA A 190 -2.48 9.90 -2.81
C ALA A 190 -1.54 11.09 -2.61
N ILE A 191 -2.05 12.29 -2.85
CA ILE A 191 -1.46 13.54 -2.37
C ILE A 191 -2.30 14.01 -1.19
N VAL A 192 -1.66 14.28 -0.07
CA VAL A 192 -2.30 14.84 1.12
C VAL A 192 -1.70 16.21 1.42
N GLU A 193 -2.55 17.19 1.62
CA GLU A 193 -2.13 18.59 1.70
C GLU A 193 -2.87 19.33 2.81
N ARG A 194 -2.14 20.11 3.61
CA ARG A 194 -2.70 21.07 4.57
C ARG A 194 -2.93 22.42 3.89
N ARG A 195 -4.17 22.86 3.80
CA ARG A 195 -4.59 24.19 3.30
C ARG A 195 -5.18 25.02 4.44
N ALA A 196 -5.50 26.30 4.16
CA ALA A 196 -6.20 27.14 5.12
C ALA A 196 -7.58 26.57 5.54
N SER A 197 -8.24 25.84 4.64
CA SER A 197 -9.53 25.17 4.86
C SER A 197 -9.42 23.80 5.58
N GLY A 198 -8.22 23.36 5.97
CA GLY A 198 -7.96 22.06 6.60
C GLY A 198 -7.19 21.10 5.69
N TRP A 199 -7.25 19.81 6.03
CA TRP A 199 -6.60 18.76 5.26
C TRP A 199 -7.41 18.36 4.02
N HIS A 200 -6.72 18.18 2.91
CA HIS A 200 -7.26 17.77 1.62
C HIS A 200 -6.52 16.56 1.08
N THR A 201 -7.25 15.69 0.37
CA THR A 201 -6.70 14.50 -0.29
C THR A 201 -7.05 14.53 -1.77
N GLN A 202 -6.09 14.15 -2.60
CA GLN A 202 -6.30 13.87 -4.00
C GLN A 202 -5.82 12.42 -4.25
N LEU A 203 -6.75 11.56 -4.66
CA LEU A 203 -6.46 10.17 -5.04
C LEU A 203 -6.02 10.16 -6.51
N MET A 204 -4.87 9.57 -6.78
CA MET A 204 -4.20 9.57 -8.07
C MET A 204 -4.24 8.18 -8.71
N ALA A 205 -4.25 8.15 -10.04
CA ALA A 205 -4.13 6.94 -10.84
C ALA A 205 -3.11 7.17 -11.94
N VAL A 206 -2.14 6.28 -12.07
CA VAL A 206 -1.02 6.41 -13.01
C VAL A 206 -0.92 5.16 -13.85
N PRO A 207 -1.05 5.25 -15.18
CA PRO A 207 -0.80 4.12 -16.05
C PRO A 207 0.69 3.76 -16.07
N TYR A 208 0.98 2.45 -16.20
CA TYR A 208 2.34 1.93 -16.35
C TYR A 208 2.35 0.81 -17.39
N ASP A 209 3.47 0.14 -17.66
CA ASP A 209 3.51 -1.00 -18.56
C ASP A 209 2.95 -2.27 -17.90
N HIS A 210 1.62 -2.36 -17.83
CA HIS A 210 0.86 -3.49 -17.28
C HIS A 210 1.24 -4.82 -17.93
N ASN A 211 1.46 -4.81 -19.25
CA ASN A 211 1.81 -6.02 -19.98
C ASN A 211 3.23 -6.49 -19.66
N ALA A 212 4.18 -5.58 -19.44
CA ALA A 212 5.52 -5.96 -19.01
C ALA A 212 5.47 -6.57 -17.60
N ALA A 213 4.73 -5.96 -16.66
CA ALA A 213 4.56 -6.49 -15.32
C ALA A 213 3.92 -7.89 -15.33
N ALA A 214 2.89 -8.10 -16.14
CA ALA A 214 2.24 -9.40 -16.29
C ALA A 214 3.19 -10.47 -16.87
N ARG A 215 4.02 -10.11 -17.85
CA ARG A 215 5.06 -11.02 -18.38
C ARG A 215 6.09 -11.39 -17.32
N MET A 216 6.60 -10.40 -16.57
CA MET A 216 7.57 -10.66 -15.50
C MET A 216 6.97 -11.58 -14.41
N ALA A 217 5.73 -11.36 -14.02
CA ALA A 217 5.05 -12.24 -13.07
C ALA A 217 4.91 -13.68 -13.60
N ALA A 218 4.54 -13.85 -14.87
CA ALA A 218 4.43 -15.16 -15.50
C ALA A 218 5.79 -15.87 -15.62
N ASP A 219 6.84 -15.14 -16.02
CA ASP A 219 8.21 -15.66 -16.14
C ASP A 219 8.78 -16.09 -14.77
N ASN A 220 8.33 -15.43 -13.71
CA ASN A 220 8.65 -15.76 -12.31
C ASN A 220 7.78 -16.90 -11.73
N GLY A 221 6.89 -17.50 -12.52
CA GLY A 221 6.08 -18.65 -12.12
C GLY A 221 4.69 -18.30 -11.55
N PHE A 222 4.21 -17.05 -11.71
CA PHE A 222 2.92 -16.57 -11.20
C PHE A 222 2.00 -16.06 -12.33
N PRO A 223 1.70 -16.89 -13.37
CA PRO A 223 0.86 -16.44 -14.48
C PRO A 223 -0.56 -16.05 -14.08
N GLN A 224 -1.06 -16.51 -12.92
CA GLN A 224 -2.37 -16.14 -12.38
C GLN A 224 -2.50 -14.66 -12.01
N TRP A 225 -1.39 -13.93 -11.89
CA TRP A 225 -1.37 -12.49 -11.61
C TRP A 225 -1.65 -11.64 -12.87
N ALA A 226 -1.59 -12.22 -14.06
CA ALA A 226 -1.68 -11.49 -15.31
C ALA A 226 -2.96 -10.66 -15.44
N ASP A 227 -4.13 -11.22 -15.08
CA ASP A 227 -5.41 -10.53 -15.19
C ASP A 227 -5.50 -9.34 -14.24
N SER A 228 -5.07 -9.48 -12.99
CA SER A 228 -5.07 -8.37 -12.03
C SER A 228 -4.15 -7.23 -12.49
N LEU A 229 -2.98 -7.57 -13.02
CA LEU A 229 -2.00 -6.59 -13.49
C LEU A 229 -2.41 -5.88 -14.78
N THR A 230 -3.10 -6.56 -15.71
CA THR A 230 -3.41 -5.99 -17.04
C THR A 230 -4.78 -5.31 -17.13
N ASN A 231 -5.75 -5.77 -16.36
CA ASN A 231 -7.12 -5.28 -16.46
C ASN A 231 -7.81 -5.01 -15.10
N GLY A 232 -7.12 -5.30 -13.98
CA GLY A 232 -7.63 -5.07 -12.62
C GLY A 232 -8.74 -6.03 -12.19
N TRP A 233 -8.99 -7.13 -12.92
CA TRP A 233 -9.93 -8.15 -12.50
C TRP A 233 -9.23 -9.23 -11.70
N VAL A 234 -9.47 -9.21 -10.39
CA VAL A 234 -8.88 -10.14 -9.44
C VAL A 234 -9.87 -11.26 -9.17
N GLY A 235 -9.48 -12.49 -9.50
CA GLY A 235 -10.22 -13.69 -9.11
C GLY A 235 -9.69 -14.30 -7.80
N PRO A 236 -10.40 -15.27 -7.21
CA PRO A 236 -9.94 -15.97 -6.00
C PRO A 236 -8.58 -16.65 -6.16
N GLU A 237 -8.22 -17.02 -7.39
CA GLU A 237 -6.95 -17.68 -7.72
C GLU A 237 -5.78 -16.69 -7.92
N SER A 238 -6.08 -15.40 -8.10
CA SER A 238 -5.06 -14.38 -8.37
C SER A 238 -4.32 -13.93 -7.12
N LEU A 239 -4.78 -14.31 -5.93
CA LEU A 239 -4.24 -13.91 -4.63
C LEU A 239 -3.58 -15.08 -3.87
N ALA A 240 -3.49 -16.26 -4.50
CA ALA A 240 -2.98 -17.48 -3.86
C ALA A 240 -1.46 -17.65 -4.07
#